data_75eff764fe986f920c0e155cef9f97d9
#
_entry.id   75eff764fe986f920c0e155cef9f97d9
#
_cell.length_a   1.000
_cell.length_b   1.000
_cell.length_c   1.000
_cell.angle_alpha   90.00
_cell.angle_beta   90.00
_cell.angle_gamma   90.00
#
_symmetry.space_group_name_H-M   'P 1'
#
loop_
_entity.id
_entity.type
_entity.pdbx_description
1 polymer ?
#
loop_
_entity_poly.entity_id
_entity_poly.type
_entity_poly.pdbx_seq_one_letter_code
_entity_poly.pdbx_strand_id
1 'polypeptide(L)'
;MKPELIIFDWDGTLADTTRPIIHTFQQSFADCGLKAPDADTIRALIGYSLPEIIFRLAPDAGEHLREELAETYAAHYLNPNNHNMTLFPEAIPCLNTLKQQGFWLAVATGKGRTGLDRSIMQTGTADFWMATACASEYASKPAPDMVFALCSELGLEPSQTLIIGDTTHDLDMAANAKAPAVAVPTGAHTAKIGRAHV
;
A
#
# COMPACT_ATOMS: atom_id res chain seq x y z
N MET A 1 20.46 5.35 -15.37
CA MET A 1 19.86 4.34 -16.29
C MET A 1 18.37 4.61 -16.33
N LYS A 2 17.68 4.48 -17.47
CA LYS A 2 16.22 4.63 -17.52
C LYS A 2 15.60 3.39 -16.88
N PRO A 3 14.66 3.49 -15.94
CA PRO A 3 13.97 2.31 -15.38
C PRO A 3 13.19 1.57 -16.48
N GLU A 4 13.04 0.27 -16.33
CA GLU A 4 12.22 -0.57 -17.18
C GLU A 4 10.89 -0.90 -16.51
N LEU A 5 10.89 -1.03 -15.16
CA LEU A 5 9.74 -1.33 -14.33
C LEU A 5 9.44 -0.16 -13.40
N ILE A 6 8.16 0.22 -13.30
CA ILE A 6 7.67 1.16 -12.30
C ILE A 6 6.77 0.39 -11.34
N ILE A 7 7.14 0.41 -10.07
CA ILE A 7 6.44 -0.27 -8.98
C ILE A 7 5.67 0.78 -8.19
N PHE A 8 4.35 0.68 -8.16
CA PHE A 8 3.47 1.59 -7.41
C PHE A 8 3.06 0.98 -6.08
N ASP A 9 3.00 1.80 -5.03
CA ASP A 9 2.09 1.52 -3.94
C ASP A 9 0.64 1.77 -4.38
N TRP A 10 -0.33 1.33 -3.56
CA TRP A 10 -1.75 1.44 -3.87
C TRP A 10 -2.45 2.53 -3.06
N ASP A 11 -2.51 2.35 -1.72
CA ASP A 11 -3.27 3.22 -0.82
C ASP A 11 -2.57 4.56 -0.59
N GLY A 12 -3.20 5.66 -0.98
CA GLY A 12 -2.61 6.99 -0.90
C GLY A 12 -1.72 7.35 -2.10
N THR A 13 -1.33 6.37 -2.93
CA THR A 13 -0.53 6.60 -4.14
C THR A 13 -1.40 6.58 -5.40
N LEU A 14 -2.12 5.50 -5.67
CA LEU A 14 -3.05 5.37 -6.80
C LEU A 14 -4.50 5.60 -6.37
N ALA A 15 -4.85 5.19 -5.15
CA ALA A 15 -6.21 5.24 -4.63
C ALA A 15 -6.34 6.19 -3.43
N ASP A 16 -7.41 7.00 -3.41
CA ASP A 16 -7.79 7.89 -2.30
C ASP A 16 -8.50 7.08 -1.20
N THR A 17 -7.73 6.33 -0.44
CA THR A 17 -8.20 5.39 0.57
C THR A 17 -7.85 5.76 2.00
N THR A 18 -7.10 6.84 2.22
CA THR A 18 -6.66 7.24 3.57
C THR A 18 -7.82 7.39 4.55
N ARG A 19 -8.86 8.13 4.19
CA ARG A 19 -10.03 8.34 5.05
C ARG A 19 -10.84 7.06 5.29
N PRO A 20 -11.18 6.28 4.25
CA PRO A 20 -11.81 4.96 4.43
C PRO A 20 -11.04 4.03 5.36
N ILE A 21 -9.72 3.92 5.21
CA ILE A 21 -8.87 3.08 6.07
C ILE A 21 -8.95 3.53 7.53
N ILE A 22 -8.78 4.84 7.80
CA ILE A 22 -8.88 5.39 9.17
C ILE A 22 -10.23 5.06 9.79
N HIS A 23 -11.32 5.32 9.07
CA HIS A 23 -12.67 5.04 9.55
C HIS A 23 -12.87 3.56 9.85
N THR A 24 -12.40 2.68 8.97
CA THR A 24 -12.49 1.22 9.16
C THR A 24 -11.77 0.76 10.42
N PHE A 25 -10.54 1.25 10.68
CA PHE A 25 -9.83 0.94 11.92
C PHE A 25 -10.58 1.42 13.15
N GLN A 26 -11.05 2.67 13.15
CA GLN A 26 -11.79 3.22 14.29
C GLN A 26 -13.06 2.42 14.62
N GLN A 27 -13.79 2.02 13.58
CA GLN A 27 -14.98 1.20 13.73
C GLN A 27 -14.65 -0.21 14.24
N SER A 28 -13.62 -0.85 13.69
CA SER A 28 -13.19 -2.19 14.10
C SER A 28 -12.77 -2.23 15.57
N PHE A 29 -12.03 -1.21 16.03
CA PHE A 29 -11.66 -1.11 17.44
C PHE A 29 -12.88 -0.94 18.35
N ALA A 30 -13.83 -0.11 17.95
CA ALA A 30 -15.06 0.09 18.71
C ALA A 30 -15.89 -1.20 18.79
N ASP A 31 -16.02 -1.94 17.70
CA ASP A 31 -16.78 -3.20 17.64
C ASP A 31 -16.12 -4.31 18.50
N CYS A 32 -14.78 -4.30 18.61
CA CYS A 32 -14.04 -5.18 19.53
C CYS A 32 -13.97 -4.65 20.98
N GLY A 33 -14.76 -3.62 21.33
CA GLY A 33 -14.82 -3.06 22.69
C GLY A 33 -13.57 -2.28 23.11
N LEU A 34 -12.73 -1.87 22.18
CA LEU A 34 -11.52 -1.09 22.43
C LEU A 34 -11.74 0.40 22.16
N LYS A 35 -10.91 1.23 22.79
CA LYS A 35 -10.88 2.66 22.46
C LYS A 35 -10.36 2.84 21.04
N ALA A 36 -11.13 3.52 20.20
CA ALA A 36 -10.72 3.85 18.84
C ALA A 36 -9.42 4.67 18.83
N PRO A 37 -8.42 4.29 18.03
CA PRO A 37 -7.19 5.08 17.88
C PRO A 37 -7.49 6.43 17.20
N ASP A 38 -6.65 7.43 17.46
CA ASP A 38 -6.76 8.71 16.78
C ASP A 38 -6.37 8.59 15.28
N ALA A 39 -6.93 9.48 14.47
CA ALA A 39 -6.78 9.45 13.04
C ALA A 39 -5.32 9.64 12.57
N ASP A 40 -4.53 10.45 13.27
CA ASP A 40 -3.15 10.74 12.87
C ASP A 40 -2.23 9.56 13.20
N THR A 41 -2.47 8.87 14.32
CA THR A 41 -1.78 7.62 14.66
C THR A 41 -2.05 6.54 13.59
N ILE A 42 -3.30 6.34 13.19
CA ILE A 42 -3.64 5.38 12.12
C ILE A 42 -2.98 5.81 10.81
N ARG A 43 -3.10 7.09 10.44
CA ARG A 43 -2.52 7.63 9.20
C ARG A 43 -1.03 7.35 9.08
N ALA A 44 -0.27 7.54 10.16
CA ALA A 44 1.17 7.30 10.18
C ALA A 44 1.56 5.83 9.93
N LEU A 45 0.62 4.91 10.10
CA LEU A 45 0.83 3.47 9.92
C LEU A 45 0.34 2.93 8.56
N ILE A 46 -0.39 3.74 7.78
CA ILE A 46 -0.80 3.35 6.43
C ILE A 46 0.44 3.04 5.59
N GLY A 47 0.41 1.93 4.86
CA GLY A 47 1.54 1.41 4.09
C GLY A 47 2.15 0.13 4.69
N TYR A 48 2.02 -0.10 6.00
CA TYR A 48 2.34 -1.39 6.62
C TYR A 48 1.27 -2.45 6.31
N SER A 49 1.58 -3.71 6.62
CA SER A 49 0.60 -4.80 6.61
C SER A 49 -0.45 -4.63 7.70
N LEU A 50 -1.65 -5.18 7.48
CA LEU A 50 -2.74 -5.15 8.48
C LEU A 50 -2.30 -5.72 9.86
N PRO A 51 -1.64 -6.88 9.96
CA PRO A 51 -1.14 -7.38 11.24
C PRO A 51 -0.16 -6.43 11.93
N GLU A 52 0.74 -5.79 11.17
CA GLU A 52 1.71 -4.84 11.72
C GLU A 52 1.03 -3.57 12.24
N ILE A 53 0.04 -3.04 11.52
CA ILE A 53 -0.75 -1.90 11.97
C ILE A 53 -1.48 -2.24 13.27
N ILE A 54 -2.16 -3.37 13.33
CA ILE A 54 -2.89 -3.82 14.53
C ILE A 54 -1.95 -3.99 15.71
N PHE A 55 -0.78 -4.62 15.51
CA PHE A 55 0.23 -4.77 16.54
C PHE A 55 0.67 -3.42 17.13
N ARG A 56 0.88 -2.41 16.29
CA ARG A 56 1.30 -1.07 16.70
C ARG A 56 0.18 -0.26 17.37
N LEU A 57 -1.07 -0.45 16.95
CA LEU A 57 -2.24 0.21 17.52
C LEU A 57 -2.71 -0.42 18.84
N ALA A 58 -2.48 -1.72 19.02
CA ALA A 58 -2.87 -2.49 20.19
C ALA A 58 -1.70 -3.39 20.69
N PRO A 59 -0.57 -2.81 21.13
CA PRO A 59 0.62 -3.58 21.49
C PRO A 59 0.39 -4.51 22.67
N ASP A 60 -0.48 -4.13 23.61
CA ASP A 60 -0.82 -4.89 24.82
C ASP A 60 -1.95 -5.92 24.58
N ALA A 61 -2.57 -5.95 23.40
CA ALA A 61 -3.61 -6.93 23.08
C ALA A 61 -3.02 -8.33 22.92
N GLY A 62 -3.71 -9.34 23.46
CA GLY A 62 -3.38 -10.73 23.22
C GLY A 62 -3.56 -11.12 21.75
N GLU A 63 -2.96 -12.24 21.33
CA GLU A 63 -3.01 -12.72 19.94
C GLU A 63 -4.46 -12.87 19.44
N HIS A 64 -5.32 -13.52 20.21
CA HIS A 64 -6.76 -13.71 19.86
C HIS A 64 -7.46 -12.38 19.57
N LEU A 65 -7.25 -11.33 20.37
CA LEU A 65 -7.88 -10.04 20.15
C LEU A 65 -7.33 -9.33 18.90
N ARG A 66 -6.06 -9.54 18.57
CA ARG A 66 -5.47 -9.01 17.32
C ARG A 66 -6.02 -9.73 16.09
N GLU A 67 -6.27 -11.03 16.18
CA GLU A 67 -6.94 -11.80 15.13
C GLU A 67 -8.38 -11.32 14.94
N GLU A 68 -9.14 -11.15 16.02
CA GLU A 68 -10.50 -10.61 15.98
C GLU A 68 -10.55 -9.21 15.35
N LEU A 69 -9.60 -8.33 15.71
CA LEU A 69 -9.45 -7.02 15.08
C LEU A 69 -9.17 -7.10 13.57
N ALA A 70 -8.32 -8.04 13.15
CA ALA A 70 -8.00 -8.24 11.74
C ALA A 70 -9.22 -8.75 10.96
N GLU A 71 -9.96 -9.69 11.49
CA GLU A 71 -11.18 -10.23 10.90
C GLU A 71 -12.26 -9.15 10.80
N THR A 72 -12.48 -8.40 11.89
CA THR A 72 -13.45 -7.30 11.94
C THR A 72 -13.10 -6.20 10.94
N TYR A 73 -11.80 -5.83 10.86
CA TYR A 73 -11.33 -4.88 9.85
C TYR A 73 -11.58 -5.40 8.43
N ALA A 74 -11.25 -6.65 8.15
CA ALA A 74 -11.47 -7.25 6.85
C ALA A 74 -12.95 -7.29 6.48
N ALA A 75 -13.85 -7.64 7.42
CA ALA A 75 -15.28 -7.64 7.22
C ALA A 75 -15.82 -6.25 6.86
N HIS A 76 -15.39 -5.20 7.58
CA HIS A 76 -15.78 -3.83 7.28
C HIS A 76 -15.20 -3.35 5.95
N TYR A 77 -13.91 -3.58 5.71
CA TYR A 77 -13.23 -3.12 4.51
C TYR A 77 -13.75 -3.78 3.24
N LEU A 78 -14.12 -5.06 3.32
CA LEU A 78 -14.67 -5.82 2.20
C LEU A 78 -16.19 -5.66 2.03
N ASN A 79 -16.89 -4.98 2.93
CA ASN A 79 -18.30 -4.72 2.78
C ASN A 79 -18.57 -3.74 1.63
N PRO A 80 -19.33 -4.12 0.59
CA PRO A 80 -19.56 -3.27 -0.58
C PRO A 80 -20.35 -1.99 -0.26
N ASN A 81 -21.03 -1.94 0.88
CA ASN A 81 -21.82 -0.78 1.30
C ASN A 81 -20.96 0.27 2.04
N ASN A 82 -19.75 -0.09 2.47
CA ASN A 82 -18.95 0.81 3.30
C ASN A 82 -18.08 1.76 2.49
N HIS A 83 -17.50 1.29 1.38
CA HIS A 83 -16.66 2.15 0.54
C HIS A 83 -16.72 1.75 -0.93
N ASN A 84 -16.70 2.77 -1.79
CA ASN A 84 -16.31 2.61 -3.19
C ASN A 84 -14.81 2.91 -3.32
N MET A 85 -14.07 1.99 -3.91
CA MET A 85 -12.66 2.22 -4.22
C MET A 85 -12.56 3.33 -5.28
N THR A 86 -11.92 4.44 -4.94
CA THR A 86 -11.76 5.58 -5.84
C THR A 86 -10.27 5.82 -6.09
N LEU A 87 -9.87 5.83 -7.36
CA LEU A 87 -8.53 6.26 -7.75
C LEU A 87 -8.43 7.79 -7.73
N PHE A 88 -7.23 8.30 -7.53
CA PHE A 88 -6.97 9.72 -7.80
C PHE A 88 -7.25 10.03 -9.29
N PRO A 89 -7.76 11.22 -9.62
CA PRO A 89 -8.17 11.55 -11.00
C PRO A 89 -7.06 11.36 -12.04
N GLU A 90 -5.81 11.59 -11.64
CA GLU A 90 -4.64 11.51 -12.50
C GLU A 90 -4.06 10.10 -12.64
N ALA A 91 -4.51 9.13 -11.82
CA ALA A 91 -3.92 7.79 -11.79
C ALA A 91 -4.04 7.07 -13.16
N ILE A 92 -5.24 6.97 -13.72
CA ILE A 92 -5.44 6.30 -15.01
C ILE A 92 -4.71 7.02 -16.16
N PRO A 93 -4.78 8.37 -16.32
CA PRO A 93 -3.96 9.08 -17.30
C PRO A 93 -2.45 8.81 -17.16
N CYS A 94 -1.93 8.79 -15.93
CA CYS A 94 -0.54 8.50 -15.65
C CYS A 94 -0.16 7.07 -16.08
N LEU A 95 -0.92 6.06 -15.64
CA LEU A 95 -0.69 4.65 -15.99
C LEU A 95 -0.70 4.43 -17.51
N ASN A 96 -1.66 5.03 -18.21
CA ASN A 96 -1.73 4.96 -19.67
C ASN A 96 -0.50 5.56 -20.34
N THR A 97 -0.06 6.75 -19.88
CA THR A 97 1.11 7.43 -20.42
C THR A 97 2.38 6.58 -20.25
N LEU A 98 2.58 6.03 -19.06
CA LEU A 98 3.73 5.18 -18.76
C LEU A 98 3.74 3.90 -19.60
N LYS A 99 2.59 3.25 -19.73
CA LYS A 99 2.43 2.06 -20.58
C LYS A 99 2.72 2.37 -22.04
N GLN A 100 2.24 3.51 -22.58
CA GLN A 100 2.52 3.96 -23.93
C GLN A 100 4.01 4.26 -24.15
N GLN A 101 4.72 4.70 -23.12
CA GLN A 101 6.18 4.92 -23.15
C GLN A 101 6.99 3.63 -23.04
N GLY A 102 6.32 2.48 -22.92
CA GLY A 102 6.93 1.15 -22.90
C GLY A 102 7.43 0.70 -21.52
N PHE A 103 7.03 1.37 -20.43
CA PHE A 103 7.34 0.91 -19.08
C PHE A 103 6.47 -0.30 -18.71
N TRP A 104 7.06 -1.26 -18.03
CA TRP A 104 6.32 -2.26 -17.28
C TRP A 104 5.82 -1.66 -15.98
N LEU A 105 4.61 -2.06 -15.54
CA LEU A 105 3.99 -1.54 -14.34
C LEU A 105 3.69 -2.68 -13.38
N ALA A 106 3.96 -2.49 -12.10
CA ALA A 106 3.69 -3.45 -11.04
C ALA A 106 3.16 -2.75 -9.79
N VAL A 107 2.62 -3.54 -8.86
CA VAL A 107 2.14 -3.06 -7.55
C VAL A 107 2.92 -3.74 -6.44
N ALA A 108 3.36 -2.95 -5.42
CA ALA A 108 3.85 -3.44 -4.15
C ALA A 108 3.11 -2.74 -3.01
N THR A 109 2.26 -3.45 -2.26
CA THR A 109 1.32 -2.83 -1.32
C THR A 109 1.25 -3.53 0.05
N GLY A 110 0.96 -2.74 1.09
CA GLY A 110 0.62 -3.25 2.43
C GLY A 110 -0.72 -3.98 2.52
N LYS A 111 -1.55 -3.93 1.48
CA LYS A 111 -2.80 -4.71 1.41
C LYS A 111 -2.55 -6.21 1.45
N GLY A 112 -3.56 -6.97 1.91
CA GLY A 112 -3.63 -8.40 1.66
C GLY A 112 -4.16 -8.71 0.25
N ARG A 113 -3.90 -9.92 -0.25
CA ARG A 113 -4.26 -10.37 -1.61
C ARG A 113 -5.71 -10.11 -1.96
N THR A 114 -6.65 -10.56 -1.14
CA THR A 114 -8.09 -10.35 -1.37
C THR A 114 -8.46 -8.87 -1.51
N GLY A 115 -7.84 -8.00 -0.70
CA GLY A 115 -8.08 -6.55 -0.75
C GLY A 115 -7.51 -5.92 -2.02
N LEU A 116 -6.33 -6.35 -2.47
CA LEU A 116 -5.70 -5.86 -3.69
C LEU A 116 -6.48 -6.32 -4.93
N ASP A 117 -6.81 -7.60 -5.04
CA ASP A 117 -7.53 -8.16 -6.19
C ASP A 117 -8.89 -7.49 -6.37
N ARG A 118 -9.61 -7.27 -5.25
CA ARG A 118 -10.85 -6.51 -5.26
C ARG A 118 -10.65 -5.07 -5.74
N SER A 119 -9.60 -4.40 -5.26
CA SER A 119 -9.29 -3.03 -5.66
C SER A 119 -9.00 -2.93 -7.15
N ILE A 120 -8.19 -3.84 -7.70
CA ILE A 120 -7.87 -3.93 -9.13
C ILE A 120 -9.13 -4.15 -9.95
N MET A 121 -10.00 -5.07 -9.51
CA MET A 121 -11.26 -5.38 -10.20
C MET A 121 -12.21 -4.16 -10.19
N GLN A 122 -12.41 -3.51 -9.04
CA GLN A 122 -13.32 -2.37 -8.91
C GLN A 122 -12.87 -1.15 -9.69
N THR A 123 -11.56 -0.96 -9.83
CA THR A 123 -10.98 0.18 -10.56
C THR A 123 -10.75 -0.11 -12.05
N GLY A 124 -10.95 -1.36 -12.50
CA GLY A 124 -10.73 -1.75 -13.90
C GLY A 124 -9.27 -1.64 -14.35
N THR A 125 -8.32 -1.81 -13.42
CA THR A 125 -6.89 -1.61 -13.70
C THR A 125 -6.11 -2.87 -14.00
N ALA A 126 -6.77 -4.04 -14.12
CA ALA A 126 -6.09 -5.33 -14.30
C ALA A 126 -5.08 -5.35 -15.46
N ASP A 127 -5.42 -4.72 -16.58
CA ASP A 127 -4.60 -4.74 -17.79
C ASP A 127 -3.32 -3.87 -17.71
N PHE A 128 -3.12 -3.14 -16.61
CA PHE A 128 -1.90 -2.35 -16.41
C PHE A 128 -0.75 -3.17 -15.82
N TRP A 129 -1.06 -4.18 -15.01
CA TRP A 129 -0.08 -4.80 -14.13
C TRP A 129 0.57 -6.03 -14.75
N MET A 130 1.91 -6.00 -14.87
CA MET A 130 2.72 -7.16 -15.25
C MET A 130 2.82 -8.15 -14.09
N ALA A 131 2.94 -7.64 -12.85
CA ALA A 131 3.02 -8.43 -11.64
C ALA A 131 2.51 -7.61 -10.43
N THR A 132 2.12 -8.28 -9.35
CA THR A 132 1.70 -7.64 -8.11
C THR A 132 2.22 -8.38 -6.89
N ALA A 133 2.72 -7.66 -5.88
CA ALA A 133 3.16 -8.19 -4.61
C ALA A 133 2.40 -7.53 -3.46
N CYS A 134 2.01 -8.28 -2.45
CA CYS A 134 1.25 -7.78 -1.32
C CYS A 134 1.75 -8.35 0.01
N ALA A 135 1.42 -7.65 1.10
CA ALA A 135 1.93 -7.94 2.44
C ALA A 135 1.37 -9.22 3.09
N SER A 136 0.44 -9.93 2.45
CA SER A 136 0.04 -11.28 2.86
C SER A 136 0.91 -12.39 2.27
N GLU A 137 1.80 -12.05 1.33
CA GLU A 137 2.68 -12.99 0.62
C GLU A 137 4.15 -12.76 0.95
N TYR A 138 4.50 -11.54 1.31
CA TYR A 138 5.88 -11.10 1.57
C TYR A 138 5.96 -10.30 2.87
N ALA A 139 7.18 -10.10 3.38
CA ALA A 139 7.40 -9.24 4.53
C ALA A 139 6.88 -7.82 4.28
N SER A 140 6.28 -7.22 5.33
CA SER A 140 5.72 -5.86 5.27
C SER A 140 6.81 -4.83 4.99
N LYS A 141 6.46 -3.75 4.26
CA LYS A 141 7.29 -2.56 4.18
C LYS A 141 7.78 -2.16 5.59
N PRO A 142 9.03 -1.76 5.78
CA PRO A 142 10.02 -1.39 4.77
C PRO A 142 10.93 -2.55 4.29
N ALA A 143 10.56 -3.82 4.53
CA ALA A 143 11.32 -4.95 4.00
C ALA A 143 11.30 -4.92 2.45
N PRO A 144 12.44 -5.24 1.79
CA PRO A 144 12.57 -5.15 0.33
C PRO A 144 11.98 -6.33 -0.43
N ASP A 145 11.40 -7.30 0.27
CA ASP A 145 10.99 -8.62 -0.25
C ASP A 145 10.05 -8.51 -1.45
N MET A 146 9.06 -7.61 -1.39
CA MET A 146 8.14 -7.38 -2.50
C MET A 146 8.86 -6.87 -3.76
N VAL A 147 9.85 -5.99 -3.61
CA VAL A 147 10.65 -5.49 -4.74
C VAL A 147 11.46 -6.63 -5.35
N PHE A 148 12.13 -7.43 -4.52
CA PHE A 148 12.93 -8.56 -5.00
C PHE A 148 12.07 -9.62 -5.70
N ALA A 149 10.87 -9.90 -5.18
CA ALA A 149 9.94 -10.84 -5.79
C ALA A 149 9.50 -10.37 -7.18
N LEU A 150 9.08 -9.10 -7.32
CA LEU A 150 8.70 -8.51 -8.60
C LEU A 150 9.85 -8.49 -9.60
N CYS A 151 11.06 -8.13 -9.15
CA CYS A 151 12.25 -8.16 -9.99
C CYS A 151 12.59 -9.56 -10.46
N SER A 152 12.53 -10.56 -9.56
CA SER A 152 12.79 -11.97 -9.89
C SER A 152 11.78 -12.52 -10.91
N GLU A 153 10.49 -12.21 -10.72
CA GLU A 153 9.41 -12.66 -11.62
C GLU A 153 9.57 -12.09 -13.03
N LEU A 154 10.02 -10.84 -13.12
CA LEU A 154 10.14 -10.12 -14.39
C LEU A 154 11.54 -10.17 -15.01
N GLY A 155 12.50 -10.83 -14.36
CA GLY A 155 13.88 -10.95 -14.85
C GLY A 155 14.67 -9.64 -14.82
N LEU A 156 14.42 -8.78 -13.84
CA LEU A 156 15.02 -7.46 -13.69
C LEU A 156 15.84 -7.36 -12.40
N GLU A 157 16.74 -6.39 -12.36
CA GLU A 157 17.45 -5.98 -11.14
C GLU A 157 16.74 -4.78 -10.48
N PRO A 158 16.80 -4.62 -9.14
CA PRO A 158 16.21 -3.47 -8.46
C PRO A 158 16.67 -2.11 -9.00
N SER A 159 17.90 -2.01 -9.49
CA SER A 159 18.43 -0.79 -10.13
C SER A 159 17.74 -0.40 -11.45
N GLN A 160 17.01 -1.33 -12.05
CA GLN A 160 16.19 -1.12 -13.27
C GLN A 160 14.75 -0.76 -12.95
N THR A 161 14.40 -0.61 -11.67
CA THR A 161 13.06 -0.25 -11.22
C THR A 161 12.98 1.19 -10.74
N LEU A 162 11.76 1.70 -10.62
CA LEU A 162 11.46 2.96 -9.92
C LEU A 162 10.25 2.70 -9.02
N ILE A 163 10.41 2.93 -7.72
CA ILE A 163 9.32 2.80 -6.76
C ILE A 163 8.60 4.15 -6.62
N ILE A 164 7.26 4.14 -6.65
CA ILE A 164 6.43 5.33 -6.44
C ILE A 164 5.50 5.03 -5.25
N GLY A 165 5.59 5.86 -4.22
CA GLY A 165 4.79 5.73 -3.00
C GLY A 165 4.57 7.05 -2.28
N ASP A 166 3.63 7.09 -1.34
CA ASP A 166 3.27 8.29 -0.57
C ASP A 166 3.78 8.26 0.87
N THR A 167 4.43 7.17 1.29
CA THR A 167 4.91 7.00 2.66
C THR A 167 6.42 6.82 2.75
N THR A 168 6.98 7.08 3.95
CA THR A 168 8.38 6.74 4.24
C THR A 168 8.63 5.24 4.12
N HIS A 169 7.61 4.40 4.36
CA HIS A 169 7.73 2.95 4.26
C HIS A 169 8.07 2.50 2.83
N ASP A 170 7.55 3.21 1.81
CA ASP A 170 7.87 2.98 0.39
C ASP A 170 9.31 3.36 0.08
N LEU A 171 9.72 4.54 0.55
CA LEU A 171 11.08 5.04 0.33
C LEU A 171 12.13 4.17 1.02
N ASP A 172 11.84 3.73 2.26
CA ASP A 172 12.72 2.84 3.01
C ASP A 172 12.79 1.45 2.36
N MET A 173 11.65 0.92 1.86
CA MET A 173 11.62 -0.32 1.07
C MET A 173 12.50 -0.20 -0.18
N ALA A 174 12.40 0.91 -0.89
CA ALA A 174 13.21 1.17 -2.07
C ALA A 174 14.71 1.26 -1.71
N ALA A 175 15.06 2.01 -0.65
CA ALA A 175 16.42 2.13 -0.18
C ALA A 175 17.02 0.77 0.24
N ASN A 176 16.24 -0.05 0.96
CA ASN A 176 16.64 -1.39 1.37
C ASN A 176 16.81 -2.33 0.17
N ALA A 177 16.03 -2.15 -0.90
CA ALA A 177 16.19 -2.86 -2.17
C ALA A 177 17.32 -2.29 -3.05
N LYS A 178 17.89 -1.14 -2.71
CA LYS A 178 18.83 -0.37 -3.56
C LYS A 178 18.21 0.04 -4.90
N ALA A 179 16.93 0.38 -4.87
CA ALA A 179 16.16 0.87 -6.01
C ALA A 179 15.89 2.38 -5.88
N PRO A 180 15.84 3.14 -6.97
CA PRO A 180 15.40 4.53 -6.94
C PRO A 180 13.92 4.64 -6.57
N ALA A 181 13.54 5.76 -5.92
CA ALA A 181 12.16 6.04 -5.53
C ALA A 181 11.74 7.48 -5.78
N VAL A 182 10.45 7.67 -5.95
CA VAL A 182 9.78 8.98 -6.00
C VAL A 182 8.64 9.00 -4.99
N ALA A 183 8.64 10.02 -4.14
CA ALA A 183 7.54 10.27 -3.21
C ALA A 183 6.45 11.13 -3.87
N VAL A 184 5.19 10.74 -3.67
CA VAL A 184 4.02 11.53 -4.06
C VAL A 184 3.29 12.05 -2.82
N PRO A 185 2.83 13.31 -2.79
CA PRO A 185 2.20 13.91 -1.60
C PRO A 185 0.68 13.72 -1.58
N THR A 186 0.17 12.63 -2.16
CA THR A 186 -1.27 12.40 -2.36
C THR A 186 -1.94 11.68 -1.19
N GLY A 187 -1.18 10.96 -0.36
CA GLY A 187 -1.73 10.02 0.61
C GLY A 187 -1.48 10.38 2.08
N ALA A 188 -0.97 9.40 2.81
CA ALA A 188 -0.88 9.45 4.27
C ALA A 188 0.16 10.42 4.81
N HIS A 189 1.30 10.56 4.13
CA HIS A 189 2.37 11.44 4.56
C HIS A 189 2.41 12.75 3.75
N THR A 190 2.96 13.81 4.35
CA THR A 190 3.03 15.13 3.73
C THR A 190 4.27 15.27 2.82
N ALA A 191 4.29 16.27 1.93
CA ALA A 191 5.42 16.57 1.02
C ALA A 191 6.80 16.75 1.69
N LYS A 192 6.89 16.74 3.03
CA LYS A 192 8.16 16.74 3.77
C LYS A 192 8.93 15.41 3.65
N ILE A 193 8.28 14.32 3.23
CA ILE A 193 8.89 12.99 3.05
C ILE A 193 10.12 13.04 2.16
N GLY A 194 10.02 13.66 0.99
CA GLY A 194 11.11 13.70 0.01
C GLY A 194 12.35 14.50 0.45
N ARG A 195 12.27 15.28 1.54
CA ARG A 195 13.41 16.07 2.06
C ARG A 195 14.26 15.33 3.09
N ALA A 196 13.77 14.22 3.61
CA ALA A 196 14.49 13.42 4.62
C ALA A 196 15.35 12.29 4.02
N HIS A 197 15.23 12.03 2.71
CA HIS A 197 15.82 10.88 2.02
C HIS A 197 16.71 11.29 0.82
N VAL A 198 17.14 12.55 0.76
CA VAL A 198 18.13 13.04 -0.24
C VAL A 198 19.50 13.17 0.40
#